data_ce29e26af65b0c998443415327eecec3
#
_entry.id   ce29e26af65b0c998443415327eecec3
#
_cell.length_a   1.000
_cell.length_b   1.000
_cell.length_c   1.000
_cell.angle_alpha   90.00
_cell.angle_beta   90.00
_cell.angle_gamma   90.00
#
_symmetry.space_group_name_H-M   'P 1'
#
loop_
_entity.id
_entity.type
_entity.pdbx_description
1 polymer ?
#
loop_
_entity_poly.entity_id
_entity_poly.type
_entity_poly.pdbx_seq_one_letter_code
_entity_poly.pdbx_strand_id
1 'polypeptide(L)'
;MRVERELARRAALSADMGFCVYDRAERCFKQIDPKAVAPILAGEITVSFDLPAEELPAPPESWRFRAREAVLRHPRLYQAVQRVRGRRFSLTEIADVRRYEAEARSAPKPKSTIVPLADVVIGKIALDADTRIISGGLDWEYKDLRAIYELKKVHGFSYAAIVYDLIPQMMPQFVVPSYVNLLKDYFGELFWVADACMCISESTRRDMMRYCEQFGIPAPRSDAFPLGCDVVSAKRESGEAEPPAELPPELEGKRYALFVSTIEPRKNHRTLYQAWTRAMDEGRLDPAKHRLVFVGRSGWAVGDLIQEMDANPVAQETIVRLSNISDAELDLLYKHADLGLFPSFYEGYGLPLAEMLGHGKACLSSRSGSLEEVGGDLVEYIDPLDTLGWSEAIVRMFNDKTARTALERRVAKTHKPVTWDAAADLFFARLKDL
;
A
#
# COMPACT_ATOMS: atom_id res chain seq x y z
N MET A 1 6.44 5.28 -0.21
CA MET A 1 5.94 3.89 -0.36
C MET A 1 7.05 3.02 -0.93
N ARG A 2 6.94 1.66 -0.86
CA ARG A 2 8.05 0.77 -1.23
C ARG A 2 8.40 0.85 -2.73
N VAL A 3 7.39 0.82 -3.60
CA VAL A 3 7.58 0.90 -5.07
C VAL A 3 8.36 2.15 -5.46
N GLU A 4 7.94 3.31 -4.99
CA GLU A 4 8.60 4.60 -5.29
C GLU A 4 10.05 4.61 -4.84
N ARG A 5 10.30 4.10 -3.62
CA ARG A 5 11.65 4.04 -3.06
C ARG A 5 12.58 3.16 -3.90
N GLU A 6 12.12 1.97 -4.29
CA GLU A 6 12.94 1.04 -5.05
C GLU A 6 13.21 1.55 -6.48
N LEU A 7 12.21 2.15 -7.14
CA LEU A 7 12.42 2.81 -8.43
C LEU A 7 13.38 4.00 -8.31
N ALA A 8 13.22 4.83 -7.26
CA ALA A 8 14.11 5.97 -7.03
C ALA A 8 15.55 5.54 -6.72
N ARG A 9 15.75 4.45 -5.97
CA ARG A 9 17.10 3.88 -5.75
C ARG A 9 17.76 3.48 -7.06
N ARG A 10 17.01 2.83 -7.94
CA ARG A 10 17.53 2.44 -9.26
C ARG A 10 17.81 3.66 -10.14
N ALA A 11 16.93 4.68 -10.14
CA ALA A 11 17.13 5.94 -10.85
C ALA A 11 18.38 6.69 -10.36
N ALA A 12 18.68 6.65 -9.06
CA ALA A 12 19.84 7.32 -8.49
C ALA A 12 21.20 6.77 -9.00
N LEU A 13 21.22 5.58 -9.58
CA LEU A 13 22.41 4.99 -10.20
C LEU A 13 22.62 5.43 -11.65
N SER A 14 21.66 6.14 -12.26
CA SER A 14 21.73 6.61 -13.65
C SER A 14 22.25 8.05 -13.70
N ALA A 15 23.22 8.29 -14.59
CA ALA A 15 23.74 9.64 -14.82
C ALA A 15 22.74 10.56 -15.56
N ASP A 16 21.75 9.96 -16.26
CA ASP A 16 20.79 10.69 -17.08
C ASP A 16 19.50 11.05 -16.30
N MET A 17 19.43 10.68 -15.02
CA MET A 17 18.25 10.91 -14.19
C MET A 17 18.56 11.85 -13.03
N GLY A 18 17.66 12.80 -12.78
CA GLY A 18 17.71 13.70 -11.65
C GLY A 18 16.42 13.65 -10.84
N PHE A 19 16.47 14.10 -9.60
CA PHE A 19 15.31 14.17 -8.73
C PHE A 19 14.80 15.60 -8.63
N CYS A 20 13.49 15.74 -8.67
CA CYS A 20 12.85 17.04 -8.56
C CYS A 20 11.56 16.97 -7.72
N VAL A 21 11.16 18.13 -7.27
CA VAL A 21 9.89 18.35 -6.59
C VAL A 21 9.13 19.47 -7.29
N TYR A 22 7.80 19.36 -7.34
CA TYR A 22 6.95 20.42 -7.85
C TYR A 22 6.65 21.43 -6.74
N ASP A 23 7.05 22.68 -6.94
CA ASP A 23 6.73 23.80 -6.06
C ASP A 23 5.40 24.44 -6.48
N ARG A 24 4.35 24.26 -5.66
CA ARG A 24 3.00 24.78 -5.95
C ARG A 24 2.92 26.30 -5.91
N ALA A 25 3.70 26.94 -5.05
CA ALA A 25 3.68 28.40 -4.90
C ALA A 25 4.32 29.09 -6.11
N GLU A 26 5.45 28.54 -6.56
CA GLU A 26 6.18 29.09 -7.71
C GLU A 26 5.75 28.45 -9.05
N ARG A 27 4.89 27.43 -9.02
CA ARG A 27 4.42 26.66 -10.19
C ARG A 27 5.55 26.20 -11.09
N CYS A 28 6.58 25.59 -10.52
CA CYS A 28 7.75 25.11 -11.25
C CYS A 28 8.29 23.83 -10.63
N PHE A 29 9.13 23.12 -11.38
CA PHE A 29 9.90 22.01 -10.84
C PHE A 29 11.24 22.52 -10.32
N LYS A 30 11.61 22.13 -9.11
CA LYS A 30 12.90 22.41 -8.48
C LYS A 30 13.71 21.13 -8.36
N GLN A 31 14.99 21.23 -8.68
CA GLN A 31 15.93 20.10 -8.59
C GLN A 31 16.29 19.84 -7.13
N ILE A 32 16.26 18.59 -6.71
CA ILE A 32 16.79 18.13 -5.42
C ILE A 32 18.32 18.06 -5.53
N ASP A 33 19.02 18.53 -4.51
CA ASP A 33 20.48 18.40 -4.42
C ASP A 33 20.86 16.92 -4.51
N PRO A 34 21.69 16.49 -5.47
CA PRO A 34 22.16 15.11 -5.58
C PRO A 34 22.74 14.55 -4.28
N LYS A 35 23.34 15.40 -3.44
CA LYS A 35 23.89 15.01 -2.13
C LYS A 35 22.81 14.64 -1.11
N ALA A 36 21.60 15.18 -1.26
CA ALA A 36 20.48 14.90 -0.38
C ALA A 36 19.73 13.61 -0.78
N VAL A 37 19.88 13.14 -2.02
CA VAL A 37 19.11 12.00 -2.54
C VAL A 37 19.40 10.72 -1.76
N ALA A 38 20.67 10.35 -1.58
CA ALA A 38 21.02 9.12 -0.86
C ALA A 38 20.53 9.11 0.61
N PRO A 39 20.73 10.17 1.41
CA PRO A 39 20.17 10.26 2.77
C PRO A 39 18.64 10.22 2.81
N ILE A 40 17.94 10.81 1.84
CA ILE A 40 16.48 10.74 1.73
C ILE A 40 16.03 9.28 1.47
N LEU A 41 16.67 8.61 0.52
CA LEU A 41 16.33 7.22 0.17
C LEU A 41 16.68 6.23 1.29
N ALA A 42 17.72 6.51 2.08
CA ALA A 42 18.08 5.76 3.28
C ALA A 42 17.11 6.00 4.45
N GLY A 43 16.28 7.05 4.40
CA GLY A 43 15.39 7.44 5.49
C GLY A 43 16.09 8.17 6.64
N GLU A 44 17.32 8.62 6.43
CA GLU A 44 18.08 9.44 7.38
C GLU A 44 17.54 10.87 7.43
N ILE A 45 17.03 11.35 6.31
CA ILE A 45 16.41 12.66 6.15
C ILE A 45 14.95 12.49 5.74
N THR A 46 14.06 13.22 6.42
CA THR A 46 12.67 13.41 6.03
C THR A 46 12.49 14.87 5.61
N VAL A 47 12.07 15.08 4.36
CA VAL A 47 11.84 16.43 3.84
C VAL A 47 10.48 16.95 4.32
N SER A 48 10.48 18.12 4.96
CA SER A 48 9.25 18.84 5.33
C SER A 48 8.90 19.84 4.24
N PHE A 49 7.65 19.79 3.79
CA PHE A 49 7.07 20.76 2.86
C PHE A 49 6.46 21.97 3.60
N ASP A 50 6.39 21.91 4.92
CA ASP A 50 5.93 23.03 5.75
C ASP A 50 7.08 24.00 5.99
N LEU A 51 6.73 25.29 6.14
CA LEU A 51 7.68 26.31 6.59
C LEU A 51 8.26 25.90 7.96
N PRO A 52 9.53 26.24 8.26
CA PRO A 52 10.11 26.01 9.58
C PRO A 52 9.16 26.52 10.68
N ALA A 53 9.04 25.76 11.77
CA ALA A 53 8.14 26.10 12.88
C ALA A 53 8.41 27.51 13.45
N GLU A 54 9.59 28.07 13.22
CA GLU A 54 9.98 29.45 13.60
C GLU A 54 9.35 30.53 12.73
N GLU A 55 8.94 30.20 11.48
CA GLU A 55 8.27 31.15 10.56
C GLU A 55 6.75 31.03 10.55
N LEU A 56 6.19 29.97 11.16
CA LEU A 56 4.77 29.91 11.38
C LEU A 56 4.42 30.91 12.52
N PRO A 57 3.59 31.94 12.25
CA PRO A 57 3.05 32.73 13.33
C PRO A 57 2.41 31.75 14.33
N ALA A 58 2.74 31.89 15.62
CA ALA A 58 2.15 31.08 16.67
C ALA A 58 0.65 30.91 16.37
N PRO A 59 0.10 29.69 16.37
CA PRO A 59 -1.30 29.48 15.98
C PRO A 59 -2.13 30.50 16.75
N PRO A 60 -2.95 31.30 16.06
CA PRO A 60 -3.65 32.37 16.74
C PRO A 60 -4.39 31.72 17.90
N GLU A 61 -4.19 32.23 19.14
CA GLU A 61 -4.96 31.82 20.33
C GLU A 61 -6.46 32.14 20.15
N SER A 62 -6.93 32.05 18.90
CA SER A 62 -8.28 32.36 18.55
C SER A 62 -9.18 31.29 19.16
N TRP A 63 -10.27 31.76 19.80
CA TRP A 63 -11.32 30.86 20.29
C TRP A 63 -11.81 29.88 19.25
N ARG A 64 -11.64 30.18 17.94
CA ARG A 64 -11.95 29.32 16.80
C ARG A 64 -11.05 28.06 16.73
N PHE A 65 -9.75 28.19 17.05
CA PHE A 65 -8.84 27.05 17.10
C PHE A 65 -9.17 26.14 18.29
N ARG A 66 -9.39 26.72 19.48
CA ARG A 66 -9.82 25.99 20.69
C ARG A 66 -11.20 25.34 20.50
N ALA A 67 -12.14 26.01 19.84
CA ALA A 67 -13.45 25.48 19.51
C ALA A 67 -13.32 24.31 18.49
N ARG A 68 -12.45 24.42 17.49
CA ARG A 68 -12.16 23.32 16.54
C ARG A 68 -11.58 22.09 17.25
N GLU A 69 -10.61 22.28 18.14
CA GLU A 69 -10.06 21.19 18.95
C GLU A 69 -11.11 20.55 19.86
N ALA A 70 -11.92 21.36 20.51
CA ALA A 70 -13.01 20.87 21.36
C ALA A 70 -14.05 20.06 20.55
N VAL A 71 -14.40 20.53 19.35
CA VAL A 71 -15.28 19.81 18.42
C VAL A 71 -14.65 18.47 17.97
N LEU A 72 -13.35 18.45 17.68
CA LEU A 72 -12.63 17.23 17.31
C LEU A 72 -12.53 16.23 18.49
N ARG A 73 -12.52 16.71 19.73
CA ARG A 73 -12.51 15.87 20.94
C ARG A 73 -13.87 15.23 21.25
N HIS A 74 -14.98 15.77 20.72
CA HIS A 74 -16.34 15.27 20.98
C HIS A 74 -16.99 14.72 19.71
N PRO A 75 -17.10 13.39 19.53
CA PRO A 75 -17.60 12.76 18.30
C PRO A 75 -18.99 13.25 17.86
N ARG A 76 -19.90 13.46 18.82
CA ARG A 76 -21.27 13.95 18.54
C ARG A 76 -21.29 15.40 18.05
N LEU A 77 -20.42 16.24 18.62
CA LEU A 77 -20.27 17.64 18.18
C LEU A 77 -19.64 17.72 16.79
N TYR A 78 -18.64 16.89 16.54
CA TYR A 78 -18.02 16.77 15.22
C TYR A 78 -19.03 16.33 14.15
N GLN A 79 -19.87 15.32 14.44
CA GLN A 79 -20.96 14.92 13.56
C GLN A 79 -21.96 16.06 13.27
N ALA A 80 -22.35 16.81 14.29
CA ALA A 80 -23.28 17.93 14.12
C ALA A 80 -22.71 19.00 13.19
N VAL A 81 -21.43 19.37 13.38
CA VAL A 81 -20.72 20.33 12.51
C VAL A 81 -20.58 19.82 11.09
N GLN A 82 -20.28 18.54 10.89
CA GLN A 82 -20.14 17.95 9.56
C GLN A 82 -21.51 17.83 8.84
N ARG A 83 -22.59 17.54 9.56
CA ARG A 83 -23.96 17.56 9.00
C ARG A 83 -24.33 18.96 8.47
N VAL A 84 -24.01 20.02 9.21
CA VAL A 84 -24.21 21.40 8.76
C VAL A 84 -23.39 21.71 7.51
N ARG A 85 -22.23 21.07 7.34
CA ARG A 85 -21.37 21.21 6.15
C ARG A 85 -21.72 20.24 5.00
N GLY A 86 -22.84 19.52 5.09
CA GLY A 86 -23.28 18.57 4.07
C GLY A 86 -22.48 17.25 4.03
N ARG A 87 -21.61 17.01 5.01
CA ARG A 87 -20.82 15.78 5.12
C ARG A 87 -21.44 14.82 6.13
N ARG A 88 -21.70 13.58 5.72
CA ARG A 88 -22.24 12.54 6.60
C ARG A 88 -21.12 11.56 6.96
N PHE A 89 -20.63 11.63 8.22
CA PHE A 89 -19.76 10.63 8.81
C PHE A 89 -20.52 9.89 9.92
N SER A 90 -20.34 8.57 10.01
CA SER A 90 -20.85 7.79 11.14
C SER A 90 -19.96 7.96 12.36
N LEU A 91 -20.48 7.62 13.56
CA LEU A 91 -19.65 7.63 14.79
C LEU A 91 -18.54 6.57 14.74
N THR A 92 -18.79 5.46 14.05
CA THR A 92 -17.83 4.39 13.83
C THR A 92 -16.66 4.84 12.95
N GLU A 93 -16.92 5.55 11.85
CA GLU A 93 -15.86 6.12 11.02
C GLU A 93 -14.94 7.08 11.77
N ILE A 94 -15.52 7.90 12.68
CA ILE A 94 -14.73 8.81 13.53
C ILE A 94 -13.88 8.02 14.54
N ALA A 95 -14.42 6.93 15.11
CA ALA A 95 -13.70 6.08 16.05
C ALA A 95 -12.54 5.34 15.32
N ASP A 96 -12.77 4.86 14.12
CA ASP A 96 -11.77 4.17 13.31
C ASP A 96 -10.63 5.11 12.90
N VAL A 97 -10.94 6.33 12.45
CA VAL A 97 -9.92 7.36 12.15
C VAL A 97 -9.08 7.67 13.39
N ARG A 98 -9.70 7.81 14.56
CA ARG A 98 -8.98 8.07 15.83
C ARG A 98 -8.10 6.91 16.25
N ARG A 99 -8.57 5.66 16.08
CA ARG A 99 -7.76 4.47 16.34
C ARG A 99 -6.56 4.42 15.41
N TYR A 100 -6.78 4.61 14.12
CA TYR A 100 -5.72 4.69 13.11
C TYR A 100 -4.67 5.76 13.44
N GLU A 101 -5.13 6.98 13.81
CA GLU A 101 -4.24 8.06 14.24
C GLU A 101 -3.48 7.73 15.54
N ALA A 102 -4.13 7.06 16.51
CA ALA A 102 -3.49 6.65 17.75
C ALA A 102 -2.41 5.58 17.52
N GLU A 103 -2.69 4.57 16.69
CA GLU A 103 -1.74 3.54 16.29
C GLU A 103 -0.58 4.15 15.49
N ALA A 104 -0.87 5.09 14.58
CA ALA A 104 0.16 5.80 13.84
C ALA A 104 1.07 6.67 14.74
N ARG A 105 0.52 7.25 15.82
CA ARG A 105 1.30 8.02 16.82
C ARG A 105 2.13 7.14 17.75
N SER A 106 1.68 5.91 18.02
CA SER A 106 2.39 4.95 18.86
C SER A 106 3.50 4.20 18.12
N ALA A 107 3.51 4.24 16.78
CA ALA A 107 4.59 3.68 16.00
C ALA A 107 5.92 4.38 16.35
N PRO A 108 7.03 3.63 16.49
CA PRO A 108 8.33 4.23 16.72
C PRO A 108 8.63 5.21 15.59
N LYS A 109 8.85 6.48 15.96
CA LYS A 109 9.20 7.49 14.95
C LYS A 109 10.55 7.11 14.37
N PRO A 110 10.70 7.11 13.04
CA PRO A 110 12.01 6.93 12.44
C PRO A 110 12.96 7.97 13.02
N LYS A 111 14.19 7.59 13.30
CA LYS A 111 15.28 8.49 13.76
C LYS A 111 15.77 9.37 12.61
N SER A 112 14.87 9.92 11.80
CA SER A 112 15.21 10.76 10.65
C SER A 112 15.28 12.23 11.07
N THR A 113 16.30 12.93 10.59
CA THR A 113 16.38 14.38 10.72
C THR A 113 15.35 15.03 9.79
N ILE A 114 14.47 15.87 10.34
CA ILE A 114 13.53 16.64 9.52
C ILE A 114 14.25 17.85 8.95
N VAL A 115 14.27 17.98 7.63
CA VAL A 115 14.94 19.05 6.90
C VAL A 115 13.91 19.80 6.05
N PRO A 116 13.87 21.16 6.07
CA PRO A 116 12.99 21.93 5.21
C PRO A 116 13.27 21.66 3.73
N LEU A 117 12.24 21.72 2.88
CA LEU A 117 12.41 21.54 1.45
C LEU A 117 13.42 22.53 0.84
N ALA A 118 13.43 23.77 1.35
CA ALA A 118 14.35 24.81 0.88
C ALA A 118 15.84 24.43 1.01
N ASP A 119 16.18 23.60 2.00
CA ASP A 119 17.56 23.20 2.29
C ASP A 119 18.04 22.04 1.40
N VAL A 120 17.12 21.36 0.70
CA VAL A 120 17.44 20.21 -0.16
C VAL A 120 17.21 20.47 -1.64
N VAL A 121 16.80 21.67 -2.04
CA VAL A 121 16.62 22.06 -3.46
C VAL A 121 17.69 23.06 -3.88
N ILE A 122 18.19 22.92 -5.14
CA ILE A 122 19.28 23.75 -5.67
C ILE A 122 18.85 24.73 -6.75
N GLY A 123 17.61 24.71 -7.19
CA GLY A 123 17.10 25.65 -8.17
C GLY A 123 16.00 25.11 -9.05
N LYS A 124 15.51 25.96 -9.98
CA LYS A 124 14.50 25.55 -10.95
C LYS A 124 15.11 24.71 -12.06
N ILE A 125 14.37 23.69 -12.50
CA ILE A 125 14.74 22.88 -13.65
C ILE A 125 14.39 23.64 -14.93
N ALA A 126 15.33 23.71 -15.87
CA ALA A 126 15.03 24.12 -17.23
C ALA A 126 14.28 22.98 -17.93
N LEU A 127 13.04 23.24 -18.34
CA LEU A 127 12.19 22.31 -19.05
C LEU A 127 12.25 22.57 -20.56
N ASP A 128 12.35 21.50 -21.33
CA ASP A 128 12.35 21.54 -22.80
C ASP A 128 11.71 20.29 -23.38
N ALA A 129 11.69 20.16 -24.69
CA ALA A 129 11.06 19.02 -25.39
C ALA A 129 11.78 17.68 -25.16
N ASP A 130 13.04 17.70 -24.75
CA ASP A 130 13.82 16.50 -24.45
C ASP A 130 13.65 16.05 -22.98
N THR A 131 13.06 16.90 -22.16
CA THR A 131 12.82 16.62 -20.74
C THR A 131 11.62 15.67 -20.58
N ARG A 132 11.78 14.62 -19.75
CA ARG A 132 10.68 13.78 -19.29
C ARG A 132 10.56 13.84 -17.78
N ILE A 133 9.43 14.30 -17.29
CA ILE A 133 9.08 14.28 -15.85
C ILE A 133 8.36 12.97 -15.55
N ILE A 134 8.84 12.23 -14.55
CA ILE A 134 8.23 10.98 -14.08
C ILE A 134 7.66 11.22 -12.70
N SER A 135 6.34 11.05 -12.55
CA SER A 135 5.68 11.12 -11.26
C SER A 135 5.62 9.75 -10.59
N GLY A 136 6.17 9.67 -9.38
CA GLY A 136 6.13 8.47 -8.55
C GLY A 136 4.80 8.24 -7.79
N GLY A 137 3.90 9.22 -7.75
CA GLY A 137 2.62 9.14 -7.06
C GLY A 137 2.34 10.32 -6.12
N LEU A 138 1.26 10.21 -5.31
CA LEU A 138 0.77 11.25 -4.38
C LEU A 138 0.50 12.62 -5.01
N ASP A 139 0.25 12.65 -6.32
CA ASP A 139 0.06 13.89 -7.07
C ASP A 139 -1.15 14.67 -6.59
N TRP A 140 -2.20 13.98 -6.13
CA TRP A 140 -3.41 14.61 -5.58
C TRP A 140 -3.18 15.43 -4.31
N GLU A 141 -2.08 15.18 -3.60
CA GLU A 141 -1.75 15.93 -2.37
C GLU A 141 -0.79 17.09 -2.66
N TYR A 142 0.19 16.89 -3.53
CA TYR A 142 1.35 17.78 -3.64
C TYR A 142 1.46 18.49 -4.98
N LYS A 143 0.67 18.14 -6.01
CA LYS A 143 0.80 18.73 -7.34
C LYS A 143 -0.46 19.48 -7.77
N ASP A 144 -0.28 20.40 -8.69
CA ASP A 144 -1.33 21.07 -9.44
C ASP A 144 -1.21 20.61 -10.89
N LEU A 145 -1.97 19.57 -11.24
CA LEU A 145 -1.90 18.95 -12.57
C LEU A 145 -2.32 19.91 -13.69
N ARG A 146 -3.22 20.87 -13.41
CA ARG A 146 -3.60 21.90 -14.39
C ARG A 146 -2.45 22.84 -14.69
N ALA A 147 -1.76 23.30 -13.66
CA ALA A 147 -0.58 24.13 -13.83
C ALA A 147 0.57 23.37 -14.53
N ILE A 148 0.74 22.09 -14.24
CA ILE A 148 1.70 21.22 -14.95
C ILE A 148 1.32 21.08 -16.43
N TYR A 149 0.03 20.95 -16.75
CA TYR A 149 -0.44 20.93 -18.14
C TYR A 149 -0.09 22.23 -18.89
N GLU A 150 -0.31 23.41 -18.27
CA GLU A 150 0.07 24.68 -18.89
C GLU A 150 1.59 24.81 -19.08
N LEU A 151 2.39 24.39 -18.09
CA LEU A 151 3.85 24.35 -18.24
C LEU A 151 4.27 23.44 -19.40
N LYS A 152 3.63 22.27 -19.51
CA LYS A 152 3.90 21.33 -20.60
C LYS A 152 3.60 21.92 -21.97
N LYS A 153 2.50 22.67 -22.12
CA LYS A 153 2.18 23.39 -23.36
C LYS A 153 3.20 24.43 -23.75
N VAL A 154 3.79 25.11 -22.75
CA VAL A 154 4.79 26.17 -22.97
C VAL A 154 6.16 25.58 -23.30
N HIS A 155 6.59 24.54 -22.60
CA HIS A 155 7.96 24.04 -22.68
C HIS A 155 8.12 22.77 -23.50
N GLY A 156 7.03 22.08 -23.82
CA GLY A 156 7.04 20.89 -24.68
C GLY A 156 7.51 19.58 -24.00
N PHE A 157 7.81 19.58 -22.69
CA PHE A 157 8.28 18.39 -21.98
C PHE A 157 7.21 17.29 -21.93
N SER A 158 7.62 16.05 -21.76
CA SER A 158 6.71 14.92 -21.56
C SER A 158 6.49 14.61 -20.08
N TYR A 159 5.26 14.19 -19.72
CA TYR A 159 4.87 13.83 -18.37
C TYR A 159 4.42 12.37 -18.30
N ALA A 160 5.12 11.58 -17.52
CA ALA A 160 4.78 10.18 -17.26
C ALA A 160 4.38 9.98 -15.79
N ALA A 161 3.44 9.06 -15.53
CA ALA A 161 2.99 8.77 -14.19
C ALA A 161 2.94 7.27 -13.89
N ILE A 162 3.15 6.91 -12.62
CA ILE A 162 2.90 5.56 -12.12
C ILE A 162 1.44 5.49 -11.66
N VAL A 163 0.71 4.49 -12.14
CA VAL A 163 -0.66 4.19 -11.72
C VAL A 163 -0.66 2.94 -10.85
N TYR A 164 -0.94 3.12 -9.55
CA TYR A 164 -0.97 2.03 -8.58
C TYR A 164 -2.25 1.21 -8.65
N ASP A 165 -3.38 1.87 -8.61
CA ASP A 165 -4.70 1.26 -8.78
C ASP A 165 -5.76 2.34 -9.01
N LEU A 166 -6.94 1.90 -9.42
CA LEU A 166 -8.15 2.70 -9.49
C LEU A 166 -9.23 2.15 -8.53
N ILE A 167 -8.83 1.47 -7.48
CA ILE A 167 -9.74 0.84 -6.51
C ILE A 167 -10.82 1.80 -6.01
N PRO A 168 -10.55 3.09 -5.69
CA PRO A 168 -11.59 4.01 -5.28
C PRO A 168 -12.69 4.24 -6.31
N GLN A 169 -12.40 4.02 -7.59
CA GLN A 169 -13.37 4.14 -8.68
C GLN A 169 -14.04 2.80 -9.00
N MET A 170 -13.30 1.69 -8.91
CA MET A 170 -13.80 0.35 -9.20
C MET A 170 -14.63 -0.25 -8.05
N MET A 171 -14.25 0.06 -6.81
CA MET A 171 -14.84 -0.49 -5.59
C MET A 171 -15.14 0.61 -4.55
N PRO A 172 -15.92 1.65 -4.90
CA PRO A 172 -16.17 2.81 -4.03
C PRO A 172 -16.78 2.45 -2.68
N GLN A 173 -17.51 1.32 -2.59
CA GLN A 173 -18.13 0.84 -1.36
C GLN A 173 -17.11 0.45 -0.28
N PHE A 174 -15.86 0.20 -0.64
CA PHE A 174 -14.77 -0.17 0.28
C PHE A 174 -13.85 0.99 0.62
N VAL A 175 -14.12 2.18 0.12
CA VAL A 175 -13.25 3.34 0.28
C VAL A 175 -14.00 4.47 0.99
N VAL A 176 -13.30 5.27 1.78
CA VAL A 176 -13.89 6.45 2.43
C VAL A 176 -14.45 7.39 1.36
N PRO A 177 -15.73 7.82 1.43
CA PRO A 177 -16.40 8.56 0.36
C PRO A 177 -15.69 9.85 -0.09
N SER A 178 -15.01 10.53 0.82
CA SER A 178 -14.22 11.73 0.50
C SER A 178 -13.06 11.44 -0.45
N TYR A 179 -12.42 10.29 -0.30
CA TYR A 179 -11.34 9.84 -1.19
C TYR A 179 -11.85 9.38 -2.56
N VAL A 180 -13.05 8.80 -2.64
CA VAL A 180 -13.66 8.42 -3.93
C VAL A 180 -13.80 9.64 -4.83
N ASN A 181 -14.35 10.74 -4.29
CA ASN A 181 -14.52 11.98 -5.06
C ASN A 181 -13.19 12.65 -5.39
N LEU A 182 -12.29 12.75 -4.41
CA LEU A 182 -10.95 13.33 -4.60
C LEU A 182 -10.19 12.62 -5.72
N LEU A 183 -10.18 11.28 -5.69
CA LEU A 183 -9.42 10.48 -6.65
C LEU A 183 -10.12 10.38 -8.01
N LYS A 184 -11.44 10.57 -8.07
CA LYS A 184 -12.14 10.72 -9.35
C LYS A 184 -11.64 11.95 -10.12
N ASP A 185 -11.60 13.10 -9.45
CA ASP A 185 -11.12 14.34 -10.07
C ASP A 185 -9.64 14.22 -10.44
N TYR A 186 -8.83 13.65 -9.53
CA TYR A 186 -7.41 13.40 -9.75
C TYR A 186 -7.15 12.52 -10.99
N PHE A 187 -7.80 11.36 -11.12
CA PHE A 187 -7.60 10.48 -12.27
C PHE A 187 -8.03 11.15 -13.58
N GLY A 188 -9.12 11.93 -13.54
CA GLY A 188 -9.56 12.72 -14.68
C GLY A 188 -8.49 13.69 -15.16
N GLU A 189 -7.89 14.44 -14.25
CA GLU A 189 -6.81 15.39 -14.54
C GLU A 189 -5.51 14.68 -14.93
N LEU A 190 -5.12 13.61 -14.21
CA LEU A 190 -3.90 12.87 -14.47
C LEU A 190 -3.86 12.30 -15.89
N PHE A 191 -4.92 11.58 -16.29
CA PHE A 191 -4.94 10.92 -17.59
C PHE A 191 -5.06 11.91 -18.76
N TRP A 192 -5.55 13.11 -18.48
CA TRP A 192 -5.54 14.19 -19.46
C TRP A 192 -4.15 14.81 -19.62
N VAL A 193 -3.37 14.91 -18.55
CA VAL A 193 -2.03 15.56 -18.53
C VAL A 193 -0.93 14.59 -18.97
N ALA A 194 -1.02 13.33 -18.59
CA ALA A 194 0.02 12.34 -18.84
C ALA A 194 0.13 11.97 -20.32
N ASP A 195 1.35 11.90 -20.83
CA ASP A 195 1.67 11.32 -22.14
C ASP A 195 1.80 9.80 -22.06
N ALA A 196 2.30 9.32 -20.90
CA ALA A 196 2.49 7.91 -20.63
C ALA A 196 2.11 7.54 -19.19
N CYS A 197 1.55 6.35 -19.01
CA CYS A 197 1.23 5.77 -17.70
C CYS A 197 1.85 4.38 -17.56
N MET A 198 2.62 4.19 -16.50
CA MET A 198 3.15 2.88 -16.12
C MET A 198 2.30 2.30 -15.00
N CYS A 199 1.59 1.22 -15.31
CA CYS A 199 0.68 0.55 -14.37
C CYS A 199 1.41 -0.58 -13.64
N ILE A 200 1.12 -0.77 -12.34
CA ILE A 200 1.78 -1.83 -11.56
C ILE A 200 1.26 -3.25 -11.88
N SER A 201 0.24 -3.37 -12.73
CA SER A 201 -0.31 -4.63 -13.21
C SER A 201 -1.11 -4.42 -14.50
N GLU A 202 -1.32 -5.46 -15.28
CA GLU A 202 -2.24 -5.44 -16.43
C GLU A 202 -3.70 -5.24 -15.97
N SER A 203 -4.05 -5.68 -14.77
CA SER A 203 -5.35 -5.41 -14.17
C SER A 203 -5.56 -3.90 -13.97
N THR A 204 -4.57 -3.22 -13.37
CA THR A 204 -4.61 -1.75 -13.19
C THR A 204 -4.66 -1.02 -14.55
N ARG A 205 -3.91 -1.50 -15.54
CA ARG A 205 -3.92 -0.93 -16.89
C ARG A 205 -5.30 -1.06 -17.55
N ARG A 206 -5.94 -2.21 -17.45
CA ARG A 206 -7.31 -2.42 -17.94
C ARG A 206 -8.31 -1.49 -17.25
N ASP A 207 -8.18 -1.31 -15.94
CA ASP A 207 -9.07 -0.41 -15.19
C ASP A 207 -8.89 1.05 -15.61
N MET A 208 -7.64 1.49 -15.81
CA MET A 208 -7.33 2.81 -16.35
C MET A 208 -7.97 3.03 -17.72
N MET A 209 -7.82 2.07 -18.63
CA MET A 209 -8.42 2.15 -19.97
C MET A 209 -9.95 2.25 -19.93
N ARG A 210 -10.60 1.42 -19.08
CA ARG A 210 -12.06 1.48 -18.87
C ARG A 210 -12.50 2.83 -18.29
N TYR A 211 -11.72 3.36 -17.34
CA TYR A 211 -12.01 4.68 -16.76
C TYR A 211 -11.92 5.77 -17.83
N CYS A 212 -10.88 5.77 -18.65
CA CYS A 212 -10.74 6.73 -19.75
C CYS A 212 -11.90 6.63 -20.74
N GLU A 213 -12.29 5.43 -21.12
CA GLU A 213 -13.45 5.19 -22.02
C GLU A 213 -14.75 5.70 -21.39
N GLN A 214 -15.01 5.36 -20.14
CA GLN A 214 -16.24 5.76 -19.43
C GLN A 214 -16.41 7.28 -19.32
N PHE A 215 -15.31 8.02 -19.17
CA PHE A 215 -15.33 9.48 -18.98
C PHE A 215 -14.97 10.26 -20.25
N GLY A 216 -14.74 9.59 -21.38
CA GLY A 216 -14.38 10.23 -22.66
C GLY A 216 -13.02 10.93 -22.61
N ILE A 217 -12.09 10.42 -21.80
CA ILE A 217 -10.74 10.95 -21.68
C ILE A 217 -9.83 10.23 -22.69
N PRO A 218 -9.02 10.95 -23.49
CA PRO A 218 -8.02 10.31 -24.33
C PRO A 218 -7.06 9.50 -23.46
N ALA A 219 -7.01 8.18 -23.67
CA ALA A 219 -6.14 7.34 -22.87
C ALA A 219 -4.67 7.63 -23.18
N PRO A 220 -3.81 7.88 -22.15
CA PRO A 220 -2.38 8.03 -22.36
C PRO A 220 -1.78 6.72 -22.88
N ARG A 221 -0.61 6.79 -23.52
CA ARG A 221 0.17 5.58 -23.82
C ARG A 221 0.45 4.85 -22.52
N SER A 222 0.36 3.53 -22.51
CA SER A 222 0.48 2.81 -21.24
C SER A 222 1.02 1.41 -21.40
N ASP A 223 1.79 1.01 -20.41
CA ASP A 223 2.25 -0.37 -20.24
C ASP A 223 2.15 -0.76 -18.76
N ALA A 224 2.32 -2.05 -18.47
CA ALA A 224 2.36 -2.56 -17.12
C ALA A 224 3.74 -3.11 -16.79
N PHE A 225 4.11 -3.16 -15.52
CA PHE A 225 5.35 -3.78 -15.06
C PHE A 225 5.12 -4.55 -13.75
N PRO A 226 5.75 -5.70 -13.55
CA PRO A 226 5.62 -6.44 -12.31
C PRO A 226 6.38 -5.75 -11.19
N LEU A 227 5.91 -5.90 -9.96
CA LEU A 227 6.63 -5.41 -8.79
C LEU A 227 7.62 -6.46 -8.28
N GLY A 228 8.68 -5.99 -7.64
CA GLY A 228 9.62 -6.85 -6.92
C GLY A 228 8.97 -7.48 -5.70
N CYS A 229 9.36 -8.71 -5.36
CA CYS A 229 8.80 -9.46 -4.23
C CYS A 229 9.85 -9.87 -3.17
N ASP A 230 11.09 -9.41 -3.30
CA ASP A 230 12.13 -9.64 -2.30
C ASP A 230 11.94 -8.70 -1.10
N VAL A 231 11.70 -9.27 0.08
CA VAL A 231 11.41 -8.51 1.30
C VAL A 231 12.67 -7.84 1.87
N VAL A 232 13.83 -8.43 1.69
CA VAL A 232 15.09 -8.11 2.41
C VAL A 232 16.10 -7.30 1.58
N SER A 233 15.85 -7.01 0.28
CA SER A 233 16.87 -6.43 -0.61
C SER A 233 17.37 -5.03 -0.22
N ALA A 234 16.58 -4.26 0.52
CA ALA A 234 16.85 -2.85 0.79
C ALA A 234 17.87 -2.56 1.91
N LYS A 235 18.18 -3.52 2.79
CA LYS A 235 18.98 -3.24 4.00
C LYS A 235 20.39 -3.86 4.00
N ARG A 236 20.73 -4.70 3.03
CA ARG A 236 22.09 -5.29 2.96
C ARG A 236 23.20 -4.28 2.66
N GLU A 237 22.85 -3.09 2.19
CA GLU A 237 23.81 -2.05 1.80
C GLU A 237 24.16 -1.06 2.92
N SER A 238 23.32 -0.93 3.96
CA SER A 238 23.57 0.03 5.05
C SER A 238 24.55 -0.44 6.12
N GLY A 239 25.01 -1.70 6.08
CA GLY A 239 26.04 -2.22 7.01
C GLY A 239 25.62 -2.32 8.49
N GLU A 240 24.43 -1.90 8.86
CA GLU A 240 23.90 -2.07 10.22
C GLU A 240 23.30 -3.47 10.35
N ALA A 241 23.91 -4.32 11.16
CA ALA A 241 23.33 -5.60 11.55
C ALA A 241 22.08 -5.34 12.42
N GLU A 242 20.89 -5.56 11.85
CA GLU A 242 19.69 -5.66 12.68
C GLU A 242 19.86 -6.82 13.67
N PRO A 243 19.33 -6.69 14.90
CA PRO A 243 19.27 -7.84 15.80
C PRO A 243 18.57 -9.01 15.10
N PRO A 244 18.96 -10.26 15.37
CA PRO A 244 18.32 -11.41 14.76
C PRO A 244 16.80 -11.34 15.03
N ALA A 245 16.01 -11.42 13.98
CA ALA A 245 14.56 -11.44 14.11
C ALA A 245 14.16 -12.78 14.75
N GLU A 246 13.22 -12.72 15.68
CA GLU A 246 12.65 -13.90 16.33
C GLU A 246 11.17 -14.00 16.02
N LEU A 247 10.65 -15.22 15.97
CA LEU A 247 9.21 -15.41 15.86
C LEU A 247 8.52 -14.93 17.14
N PRO A 248 7.35 -14.30 17.05
CA PRO A 248 6.56 -13.97 18.22
C PRO A 248 6.33 -15.22 19.09
N PRO A 249 6.41 -15.09 20.43
CA PRO A 249 6.26 -16.22 21.36
C PRO A 249 4.94 -17.02 21.15
N GLU A 250 3.88 -16.35 20.72
CA GLU A 250 2.58 -16.94 20.42
C GLU A 250 2.63 -17.94 19.24
N LEU A 251 3.68 -17.87 18.43
CA LEU A 251 3.89 -18.71 17.25
C LEU A 251 4.94 -19.79 17.46
N GLU A 252 5.64 -19.82 18.61
CA GLU A 252 6.63 -20.84 18.88
C GLU A 252 6.00 -22.24 18.92
N GLY A 253 6.54 -23.16 18.12
CA GLY A 253 6.03 -24.54 18.00
C GLY A 253 4.63 -24.65 17.40
N LYS A 254 4.07 -23.56 16.85
CA LYS A 254 2.76 -23.54 16.20
C LYS A 254 2.90 -23.60 14.68
N ARG A 255 1.87 -24.15 14.06
CA ARG A 255 1.64 -24.10 12.62
C ARG A 255 0.67 -22.96 12.33
N TYR A 256 0.92 -22.17 11.31
CA TYR A 256 0.04 -21.02 11.07
C TYR A 256 -0.20 -20.70 9.60
N ALA A 257 -1.40 -20.15 9.37
CA ALA A 257 -1.76 -19.47 8.14
C ALA A 257 -1.51 -17.97 8.30
N LEU A 258 -0.98 -17.33 7.27
CA LEU A 258 -0.54 -15.94 7.29
C LEU A 258 -1.33 -15.09 6.29
N PHE A 259 -1.81 -13.94 6.74
CA PHE A 259 -2.36 -12.89 5.90
C PHE A 259 -1.74 -11.54 6.22
N VAL A 260 -1.00 -10.98 5.27
CA VAL A 260 -0.29 -9.70 5.42
C VAL A 260 -1.08 -8.62 4.67
N SER A 261 -1.74 -7.75 5.41
CA SER A 261 -2.42 -6.57 4.85
C SER A 261 -2.94 -5.65 5.95
N THR A 262 -3.18 -4.38 5.65
CA THR A 262 -4.03 -3.52 6.49
C THR A 262 -5.39 -4.18 6.69
N ILE A 263 -5.89 -4.20 7.93
CA ILE A 263 -7.21 -4.73 8.23
C ILE A 263 -8.24 -3.68 7.75
N GLU A 264 -8.85 -3.94 6.60
CA GLU A 264 -9.84 -3.07 5.96
C GLU A 264 -10.91 -3.91 5.23
N PRO A 265 -12.11 -3.37 4.95
CA PRO A 265 -13.21 -4.14 4.37
C PRO A 265 -12.85 -4.84 3.06
N ARG A 266 -12.11 -4.18 2.17
CA ARG A 266 -11.69 -4.71 0.87
C ARG A 266 -10.79 -5.94 0.99
N LYS A 267 -9.97 -6.02 2.04
CA LYS A 267 -9.06 -7.16 2.30
C LYS A 267 -9.77 -8.38 2.86
N ASN A 268 -11.02 -8.21 3.30
CA ASN A 268 -11.92 -9.31 3.65
C ASN A 268 -11.44 -10.23 4.79
N HIS A 269 -10.84 -9.64 5.82
CA HIS A 269 -10.44 -10.38 7.04
C HIS A 269 -11.63 -11.09 7.70
N ARG A 270 -12.86 -10.56 7.51
CA ARG A 270 -14.09 -11.15 8.05
C ARG A 270 -14.31 -12.58 7.56
N THR A 271 -14.12 -12.86 6.28
CA THR A 271 -14.24 -14.21 5.73
C THR A 271 -13.23 -15.16 6.37
N LEU A 272 -11.98 -14.74 6.55
CA LEU A 272 -10.96 -15.58 7.21
C LEU A 272 -11.28 -15.80 8.69
N TYR A 273 -11.71 -14.76 9.41
CA TYR A 273 -12.14 -14.88 10.80
C TYR A 273 -13.25 -15.90 10.95
N GLN A 274 -14.31 -15.80 10.13
CA GLN A 274 -15.46 -16.71 10.18
C GLN A 274 -15.08 -18.13 9.76
N ALA A 275 -14.29 -18.29 8.70
CA ALA A 275 -13.83 -19.59 8.22
C ALA A 275 -12.95 -20.30 9.27
N TRP A 276 -12.07 -19.52 9.92
CA TRP A 276 -11.16 -20.03 10.94
C TRP A 276 -11.88 -20.44 12.22
N THR A 277 -12.69 -19.55 12.79
CA THR A 277 -13.45 -19.85 14.02
C THR A 277 -14.39 -21.03 13.84
N ARG A 278 -15.06 -21.12 12.69
CA ARG A 278 -15.86 -22.28 12.33
C ARG A 278 -15.05 -23.59 12.34
N ALA A 279 -13.87 -23.60 11.72
CA ALA A 279 -13.02 -24.78 11.68
C ALA A 279 -12.55 -25.22 13.09
N MET A 280 -12.33 -24.26 13.99
CA MET A 280 -11.99 -24.50 15.39
C MET A 280 -13.18 -25.04 16.18
N ASP A 281 -14.36 -24.42 16.06
CA ASP A 281 -15.59 -24.82 16.75
C ASP A 281 -16.05 -26.23 16.34
N GLU A 282 -15.86 -26.57 15.06
CA GLU A 282 -16.14 -27.92 14.54
C GLU A 282 -15.06 -28.97 14.92
N GLY A 283 -14.01 -28.59 15.65
CA GLY A 283 -12.89 -29.46 16.04
C GLY A 283 -12.03 -29.95 14.87
N ARG A 284 -12.10 -29.30 13.72
CA ARG A 284 -11.35 -29.68 12.51
C ARG A 284 -9.92 -29.15 12.51
N LEU A 285 -9.62 -28.12 13.32
CA LEU A 285 -8.30 -27.60 13.64
C LEU A 285 -8.08 -27.68 15.16
N ASP A 286 -6.83 -27.86 15.57
CA ASP A 286 -6.43 -28.00 16.97
C ASP A 286 -5.98 -26.63 17.52
N PRO A 287 -6.70 -26.01 18.47
CA PRO A 287 -6.33 -24.71 19.03
C PRO A 287 -4.97 -24.75 19.76
N ALA A 288 -4.52 -25.92 20.22
CA ALA A 288 -3.19 -26.04 20.80
C ALA A 288 -2.05 -25.95 19.78
N LYS A 289 -2.33 -26.18 18.48
CA LYS A 289 -1.31 -26.28 17.42
C LYS A 289 -1.39 -25.24 16.33
N HIS A 290 -2.59 -24.71 16.03
CA HIS A 290 -2.83 -23.92 14.85
C HIS A 290 -3.09 -22.45 15.18
N ARG A 291 -2.58 -21.54 14.34
CA ARG A 291 -2.81 -20.09 14.44
C ARG A 291 -3.21 -19.50 13.11
N LEU A 292 -4.09 -18.50 13.15
CA LEU A 292 -4.29 -17.57 12.04
C LEU A 292 -3.58 -16.26 12.39
N VAL A 293 -2.68 -15.80 11.53
CA VAL A 293 -1.86 -14.62 11.78
C VAL A 293 -2.26 -13.51 10.81
N PHE A 294 -2.70 -12.38 11.36
CA PHE A 294 -2.93 -11.15 10.63
C PHE A 294 -1.78 -10.19 10.89
N VAL A 295 -1.10 -9.76 9.84
CA VAL A 295 -0.01 -8.78 9.91
C VAL A 295 -0.43 -7.51 9.24
N GLY A 296 -0.60 -6.44 10.00
CA GLY A 296 -0.97 -5.13 9.50
C GLY A 296 -1.72 -4.30 10.54
N ARG A 297 -1.82 -2.99 10.28
CA ARG A 297 -2.56 -2.07 11.14
C ARG A 297 -4.05 -2.15 10.86
N SER A 298 -4.86 -1.80 11.86
CA SER A 298 -6.30 -1.59 11.68
C SER A 298 -6.53 -0.35 10.80
N GLY A 299 -7.27 -0.53 9.71
CA GLY A 299 -7.69 0.53 8.80
C GLY A 299 -9.07 1.10 9.17
N TRP A 300 -9.83 1.49 8.16
CA TRP A 300 -11.16 2.08 8.32
C TRP A 300 -12.27 1.04 8.26
N ALA A 301 -13.43 1.36 8.86
CA ALA A 301 -14.67 0.59 8.83
C ALA A 301 -14.53 -0.88 9.26
N VAL A 302 -13.67 -1.17 10.25
CA VAL A 302 -13.41 -2.51 10.78
C VAL A 302 -13.62 -2.63 12.28
N GLY A 303 -14.16 -1.58 12.92
CA GLY A 303 -14.39 -1.56 14.36
C GLY A 303 -15.22 -2.73 14.86
N ASP A 304 -16.29 -3.07 14.14
CA ASP A 304 -17.17 -4.20 14.48
C ASP A 304 -16.43 -5.54 14.40
N LEU A 305 -15.64 -5.75 13.35
CA LEU A 305 -14.83 -6.97 13.20
C LEU A 305 -13.80 -7.11 14.33
N ILE A 306 -13.13 -6.02 14.69
CA ILE A 306 -12.16 -6.03 15.78
C ILE A 306 -12.86 -6.38 17.10
N GLN A 307 -14.03 -5.78 17.40
CA GLN A 307 -14.80 -6.08 18.60
C GLN A 307 -15.30 -7.54 18.63
N GLU A 308 -15.73 -8.07 17.49
CA GLU A 308 -16.10 -9.50 17.38
C GLU A 308 -14.91 -10.41 17.71
N MET A 309 -13.73 -10.16 17.14
CA MET A 309 -12.52 -10.93 17.44
C MET A 309 -12.13 -10.82 18.92
N ASP A 310 -12.21 -9.61 19.48
CA ASP A 310 -11.87 -9.36 20.90
C ASP A 310 -12.86 -9.99 21.88
N ALA A 311 -14.12 -10.20 21.48
CA ALA A 311 -15.14 -10.85 22.31
C ALA A 311 -15.20 -12.37 22.13
N ASN A 312 -14.63 -12.93 21.07
CA ASN A 312 -14.70 -14.36 20.77
C ASN A 312 -13.53 -15.13 21.42
N PRO A 313 -13.76 -16.03 22.39
CA PRO A 313 -12.69 -16.77 23.08
C PRO A 313 -11.81 -17.59 22.13
N VAL A 314 -12.41 -18.19 21.09
CA VAL A 314 -11.66 -18.96 20.07
C VAL A 314 -10.73 -18.05 19.29
N ALA A 315 -11.21 -16.88 18.91
CA ALA A 315 -10.37 -15.92 18.21
C ALA A 315 -9.25 -15.37 19.11
N GLN A 316 -9.52 -15.08 20.37
CA GLN A 316 -8.50 -14.62 21.35
C GLN A 316 -7.38 -15.65 21.53
N GLU A 317 -7.72 -16.94 21.53
CA GLU A 317 -6.75 -18.03 21.68
C GLU A 317 -5.97 -18.30 20.39
N THR A 318 -6.62 -18.23 19.22
CA THR A 318 -6.08 -18.82 17.97
C THR A 318 -5.77 -17.81 16.87
N ILE A 319 -6.19 -16.54 16.99
CA ILE A 319 -5.90 -15.49 16.01
C ILE A 319 -4.88 -14.51 16.60
N VAL A 320 -3.73 -14.40 15.96
CA VAL A 320 -2.64 -13.49 16.35
C VAL A 320 -2.67 -12.27 15.43
N ARG A 321 -2.72 -11.06 16.01
CA ARG A 321 -2.68 -9.80 15.25
C ARG A 321 -1.38 -9.08 15.55
N LEU A 322 -0.56 -8.88 14.51
CA LEU A 322 0.74 -8.23 14.59
C LEU A 322 0.72 -6.91 13.81
N SER A 323 1.31 -5.88 14.39
CA SER A 323 1.49 -4.59 13.73
C SER A 323 2.87 -4.02 14.03
N ASN A 324 3.35 -3.11 13.16
CA ASN A 324 4.64 -2.45 13.32
C ASN A 324 5.84 -3.41 13.39
N ILE A 325 5.77 -4.53 12.68
CA ILE A 325 6.88 -5.48 12.52
C ILE A 325 7.90 -4.96 11.50
N SER A 326 9.16 -5.31 11.68
CA SER A 326 10.25 -5.01 10.74
C SER A 326 10.17 -5.90 9.48
N ASP A 327 10.88 -5.51 8.42
CA ASP A 327 11.00 -6.33 7.22
C ASP A 327 11.67 -7.69 7.52
N ALA A 328 12.60 -7.75 8.47
CA ALA A 328 13.26 -8.98 8.89
C ALA A 328 12.30 -9.93 9.63
N GLU A 329 11.44 -9.41 10.51
CA GLU A 329 10.38 -10.18 11.17
C GLU A 329 9.35 -10.66 10.16
N LEU A 330 8.98 -9.81 9.18
CA LEU A 330 8.06 -10.19 8.12
C LEU A 330 8.63 -11.32 7.25
N ASP A 331 9.91 -11.24 6.87
CA ASP A 331 10.60 -12.30 6.13
C ASP A 331 10.58 -13.63 6.90
N LEU A 332 10.83 -13.56 8.22
CA LEU A 332 10.77 -14.72 9.09
C LEU A 332 9.36 -15.31 9.17
N LEU A 333 8.33 -14.46 9.27
CA LEU A 333 6.94 -14.92 9.25
C LEU A 333 6.58 -15.60 7.93
N TYR A 334 7.00 -15.07 6.79
CA TYR A 334 6.81 -15.74 5.48
C TYR A 334 7.52 -17.10 5.43
N LYS A 335 8.76 -17.17 5.89
CA LYS A 335 9.56 -18.41 5.89
C LYS A 335 8.94 -19.54 6.70
N HIS A 336 8.33 -19.22 7.82
CA HIS A 336 7.79 -20.21 8.76
C HIS A 336 6.29 -20.47 8.60
N ALA A 337 5.58 -19.68 7.79
CA ALA A 337 4.16 -19.92 7.52
C ALA A 337 3.95 -21.27 6.80
N ASP A 338 2.88 -21.97 7.16
CA ASP A 338 2.40 -23.16 6.45
C ASP A 338 1.57 -22.79 5.21
N LEU A 339 0.89 -21.63 5.23
CA LEU A 339 -0.10 -21.27 4.23
C LEU A 339 -0.27 -19.74 4.13
N GLY A 340 -0.30 -19.20 2.93
CA GLY A 340 -0.69 -17.82 2.65
C GLY A 340 -2.18 -17.72 2.31
N LEU A 341 -2.85 -16.66 2.82
CA LEU A 341 -4.28 -16.44 2.59
C LEU A 341 -4.51 -15.04 2.01
N PHE A 342 -5.28 -14.95 0.89
CA PHE A 342 -5.52 -13.70 0.17
C PHE A 342 -6.98 -13.60 -0.28
N PRO A 343 -7.95 -13.34 0.64
CA PRO A 343 -9.39 -13.32 0.34
C PRO A 343 -9.90 -11.99 -0.21
N SER A 344 -9.01 -11.09 -0.62
CA SER A 344 -9.35 -9.71 -1.00
C SER A 344 -10.42 -9.64 -2.08
N PHE A 345 -11.34 -8.69 -1.96
CA PHE A 345 -12.33 -8.41 -3.01
C PHE A 345 -11.72 -7.76 -4.25
N TYR A 346 -10.61 -7.05 -4.10
CA TYR A 346 -9.88 -6.45 -5.21
C TYR A 346 -8.44 -6.07 -4.79
N GLU A 347 -7.48 -6.21 -5.73
CA GLU A 347 -6.08 -5.78 -5.54
C GLU A 347 -5.54 -5.08 -6.78
N GLY A 348 -4.70 -4.05 -6.56
CA GLY A 348 -3.95 -3.41 -7.63
C GLY A 348 -2.74 -4.25 -8.08
N TYR A 349 -2.09 -4.97 -7.14
CA TYR A 349 -1.02 -5.94 -7.44
C TYR A 349 -1.14 -7.22 -6.60
N GLY A 350 -1.20 -7.10 -5.29
CA GLY A 350 -1.12 -8.27 -4.40
C GLY A 350 0.31 -8.60 -3.99
N LEU A 351 1.07 -7.58 -3.62
CA LEU A 351 2.49 -7.74 -3.24
C LEU A 351 2.72 -8.84 -2.20
N PRO A 352 1.91 -8.97 -1.11
CA PRO A 352 2.09 -10.06 -0.14
C PRO A 352 1.88 -11.46 -0.73
N LEU A 353 1.05 -11.62 -1.76
CA LEU A 353 0.92 -12.88 -2.50
C LEU A 353 2.21 -13.19 -3.26
N ALA A 354 2.78 -12.22 -3.98
CA ALA A 354 4.04 -12.38 -4.68
C ALA A 354 5.19 -12.71 -3.72
N GLU A 355 5.26 -12.04 -2.57
CA GLU A 355 6.23 -12.29 -1.50
C GLU A 355 6.11 -13.72 -0.95
N MET A 356 4.88 -14.19 -0.69
CA MET A 356 4.61 -15.53 -0.18
C MET A 356 5.02 -16.62 -1.20
N LEU A 357 4.71 -16.40 -2.49
CA LEU A 357 5.17 -17.25 -3.58
C LEU A 357 6.69 -17.23 -3.72
N GLY A 358 7.34 -16.08 -3.52
CA GLY A 358 8.79 -15.93 -3.48
C GLY A 358 9.44 -16.77 -2.38
N HIS A 359 8.73 -17.04 -1.28
CA HIS A 359 9.16 -17.94 -0.21
C HIS A 359 8.79 -19.42 -0.46
N GLY A 360 8.25 -19.73 -1.64
CA GLY A 360 7.91 -21.12 -2.02
C GLY A 360 6.69 -21.69 -1.30
N LYS A 361 5.81 -20.87 -0.76
CA LYS A 361 4.69 -21.30 0.08
C LYS A 361 3.41 -21.58 -0.69
N ALA A 362 2.62 -22.52 -0.18
CA ALA A 362 1.26 -22.75 -0.65
C ALA A 362 0.37 -21.54 -0.34
N CYS A 363 -0.49 -21.15 -1.28
CA CYS A 363 -1.38 -20.02 -1.13
C CYS A 363 -2.82 -20.36 -1.54
N LEU A 364 -3.78 -19.82 -0.77
CA LEU A 364 -5.18 -19.73 -1.13
C LEU A 364 -5.51 -18.27 -1.45
N SER A 365 -6.17 -18.01 -2.56
CA SER A 365 -6.42 -16.65 -3.03
C SER A 365 -7.83 -16.50 -3.60
N SER A 366 -8.39 -15.29 -3.54
CA SER A 366 -9.50 -14.93 -4.41
C SER A 366 -9.00 -14.64 -5.83
N ARG A 367 -9.89 -14.80 -6.82
CA ARG A 367 -9.59 -14.48 -8.22
C ARG A 367 -10.05 -13.06 -8.54
N SER A 368 -9.40 -12.07 -7.93
CA SER A 368 -9.87 -10.68 -7.92
C SER A 368 -8.77 -9.68 -8.26
N GLY A 369 -9.04 -8.80 -9.24
CA GLY A 369 -8.09 -7.80 -9.69
C GLY A 369 -6.81 -8.45 -10.23
N SER A 370 -5.65 -8.04 -9.72
CA SER A 370 -4.35 -8.56 -10.11
C SER A 370 -3.94 -9.87 -9.42
N LEU A 371 -4.71 -10.38 -8.45
CA LEU A 371 -4.36 -11.64 -7.77
C LEU A 371 -4.29 -12.83 -8.72
N GLU A 372 -5.13 -12.83 -9.79
CA GLU A 372 -5.05 -13.85 -10.83
C GLU A 372 -3.79 -13.71 -11.68
N GLU A 373 -3.38 -12.48 -11.98
CA GLU A 373 -2.16 -12.18 -12.73
C GLU A 373 -0.90 -12.60 -11.95
N VAL A 374 -0.85 -12.35 -10.65
CA VAL A 374 0.28 -12.70 -9.78
C VAL A 374 0.29 -14.18 -9.42
N GLY A 375 -0.87 -14.75 -9.09
CA GLY A 375 -0.99 -16.14 -8.63
C GLY A 375 -0.96 -17.16 -9.76
N GLY A 376 -1.51 -16.82 -10.93
CA GLY A 376 -1.58 -17.73 -12.09
C GLY A 376 -2.19 -19.09 -11.72
N ASP A 377 -1.50 -20.16 -12.05
CA ASP A 377 -1.83 -21.54 -11.68
C ASP A 377 -1.09 -22.03 -10.43
N LEU A 378 -0.36 -21.14 -9.73
CA LEU A 378 0.45 -21.45 -8.56
C LEU A 378 -0.35 -21.49 -7.25
N VAL A 379 -1.58 -20.98 -7.27
CA VAL A 379 -2.45 -20.86 -6.10
C VAL A 379 -3.77 -21.58 -6.31
N GLU A 380 -4.45 -21.89 -5.23
CA GLU A 380 -5.84 -22.36 -5.30
C GLU A 380 -6.76 -21.15 -5.09
N TYR A 381 -7.75 -21.03 -5.99
CA TYR A 381 -8.70 -19.93 -5.96
C TYR A 381 -10.03 -20.30 -5.32
N ILE A 382 -10.52 -19.40 -4.46
CA ILE A 382 -11.77 -19.52 -3.73
C ILE A 382 -12.53 -18.21 -3.88
N ASP A 383 -13.84 -18.27 -4.05
CA ASP A 383 -14.69 -17.08 -4.08
C ASP A 383 -14.53 -16.31 -2.76
N PRO A 384 -14.27 -15.00 -2.76
CA PRO A 384 -14.11 -14.22 -1.53
C PRO A 384 -15.35 -14.18 -0.64
N LEU A 385 -16.54 -14.54 -1.16
CA LEU A 385 -17.79 -14.64 -0.41
C LEU A 385 -18.06 -16.07 0.11
N ASP A 386 -17.34 -17.08 -0.34
CA ASP A 386 -17.54 -18.48 0.07
C ASP A 386 -16.77 -18.81 1.37
N THR A 387 -17.29 -18.32 2.49
CA THR A 387 -16.70 -18.59 3.82
C THR A 387 -16.56 -20.09 4.12
N LEU A 388 -17.49 -20.93 3.64
CA LEU A 388 -17.41 -22.37 3.83
C LEU A 388 -16.26 -22.98 3.02
N GLY A 389 -16.15 -22.60 1.74
CA GLY A 389 -15.04 -23.04 0.88
C GLY A 389 -13.69 -22.62 1.45
N TRP A 390 -13.57 -21.40 2.00
CA TRP A 390 -12.37 -20.98 2.71
C TRP A 390 -12.06 -21.85 3.93
N SER A 391 -13.08 -22.17 4.76
CA SER A 391 -12.90 -23.05 5.92
C SER A 391 -12.42 -24.44 5.50
N GLU A 392 -13.06 -25.04 4.50
CA GLU A 392 -12.70 -26.37 4.00
C GLU A 392 -11.29 -26.41 3.40
N ALA A 393 -10.93 -25.41 2.61
CA ALA A 393 -9.60 -25.34 2.01
C ALA A 393 -8.51 -25.13 3.07
N ILE A 394 -8.72 -24.26 4.05
CA ILE A 394 -7.78 -24.03 5.16
C ILE A 394 -7.57 -25.35 5.93
N VAL A 395 -8.65 -26.00 6.34
CA VAL A 395 -8.58 -27.28 7.06
C VAL A 395 -7.84 -28.34 6.26
N ARG A 396 -8.15 -28.47 4.98
CA ARG A 396 -7.47 -29.42 4.09
C ARG A 396 -5.96 -29.12 4.00
N MET A 397 -5.56 -27.85 3.84
CA MET A 397 -4.14 -27.48 3.74
C MET A 397 -3.37 -27.75 5.04
N PHE A 398 -4.02 -27.66 6.20
CA PHE A 398 -3.37 -28.03 7.47
C PHE A 398 -3.31 -29.54 7.68
N ASN A 399 -4.35 -30.29 7.32
CA ASN A 399 -4.48 -31.71 7.63
C ASN A 399 -3.90 -32.62 6.52
N ASP A 400 -3.93 -32.17 5.25
CA ASP A 400 -3.36 -32.92 4.13
C ASP A 400 -2.02 -32.31 3.70
N LYS A 401 -0.94 -32.85 4.25
CA LYS A 401 0.43 -32.46 3.88
C LYS A 401 0.70 -32.67 2.38
N THR A 402 0.08 -33.67 1.77
CA THR A 402 0.31 -33.99 0.34
C THR A 402 -0.26 -32.89 -0.56
N ALA A 403 -1.50 -32.43 -0.28
CA ALA A 403 -2.13 -31.34 -1.02
C ALA A 403 -1.29 -30.04 -0.90
N ARG A 404 -0.88 -29.66 0.31
CA ARG A 404 -0.06 -28.49 0.54
C ARG A 404 1.29 -28.58 -0.19
N THR A 405 2.01 -29.70 -0.01
CA THR A 405 3.33 -29.90 -0.63
C THR A 405 3.23 -29.96 -2.16
N ALA A 406 2.09 -30.37 -2.74
CA ALA A 406 1.90 -30.33 -4.18
C ALA A 406 1.89 -28.89 -4.72
N LEU A 407 1.25 -27.95 -4.03
CA LEU A 407 1.29 -26.52 -4.37
C LEU A 407 2.71 -25.96 -4.17
N GLU A 408 3.35 -26.22 -3.03
CA GLU A 408 4.72 -25.76 -2.75
C GLU A 408 5.71 -26.25 -3.84
N ARG A 409 5.63 -27.50 -4.27
CA ARG A 409 6.45 -28.04 -5.35
C ARG A 409 6.18 -27.37 -6.69
N ARG A 410 4.92 -27.04 -6.98
CA ARG A 410 4.56 -26.30 -8.21
C ARG A 410 5.17 -24.91 -8.16
N VAL A 411 5.05 -24.19 -7.04
CA VAL A 411 5.68 -22.88 -6.83
C VAL A 411 7.20 -23.00 -7.03
N ALA A 412 7.86 -23.91 -6.33
CA ALA A 412 9.31 -24.08 -6.41
C ALA A 412 9.82 -24.43 -7.82
N LYS A 413 9.01 -25.14 -8.61
CA LYS A 413 9.37 -25.54 -10.00
C LYS A 413 9.17 -24.42 -11.00
N THR A 414 8.14 -23.58 -10.83
CA THR A 414 7.64 -22.72 -11.91
C THR A 414 7.77 -21.24 -11.60
N HIS A 415 7.65 -20.86 -10.30
CA HIS A 415 7.72 -19.47 -9.91
C HIS A 415 9.12 -18.89 -10.09
N LYS A 416 9.19 -17.73 -10.71
CA LYS A 416 10.43 -16.95 -10.84
C LYS A 416 10.20 -15.61 -10.14
N PRO A 417 10.69 -15.46 -8.90
CA PRO A 417 10.54 -14.20 -8.18
C PRO A 417 11.16 -13.05 -8.96
N VAL A 418 10.45 -11.96 -9.08
CA VAL A 418 10.99 -10.71 -9.65
C VAL A 418 11.67 -9.96 -8.53
N THR A 419 12.92 -9.56 -8.70
CA THR A 419 13.61 -8.68 -7.75
C THR A 419 13.21 -7.23 -8.00
N TRP A 420 13.36 -6.36 -6.99
CA TRP A 420 13.09 -4.94 -7.15
C TRP A 420 13.99 -4.30 -8.21
N ASP A 421 15.25 -4.74 -8.34
CA ASP A 421 16.16 -4.26 -9.38
C ASP A 421 15.67 -4.64 -10.78
N ALA A 422 15.25 -5.89 -10.97
CA ALA A 422 14.70 -6.34 -12.25
C ALA A 422 13.38 -5.63 -12.60
N ALA A 423 12.51 -5.40 -11.61
CA ALA A 423 11.28 -4.65 -11.78
C ALA A 423 11.55 -3.22 -12.22
N ALA A 424 12.52 -2.54 -11.58
CA ALA A 424 12.90 -1.19 -11.90
C ALA A 424 13.56 -1.08 -13.30
N ASP A 425 14.44 -2.02 -13.65
CA ASP A 425 15.04 -2.07 -14.99
C ASP A 425 13.97 -2.21 -16.07
N LEU A 426 13.01 -3.09 -15.85
CA LEU A 426 11.89 -3.29 -16.77
C LEU A 426 10.99 -2.05 -16.87
N PHE A 427 10.71 -1.39 -15.71
CA PHE A 427 9.97 -0.13 -15.69
C PHE A 427 10.63 0.92 -16.59
N PHE A 428 11.93 1.18 -16.40
CA PHE A 428 12.63 2.20 -17.18
C PHE A 428 12.78 1.81 -18.65
N ALA A 429 12.98 0.52 -18.96
CA ALA A 429 13.02 0.04 -20.33
C ALA A 429 11.70 0.29 -21.07
N ARG A 430 10.57 -0.16 -20.47
CA ARG A 430 9.23 0.02 -21.07
C ARG A 430 8.83 1.48 -21.18
N LEU A 431 9.21 2.30 -20.19
CA LEU A 431 8.92 3.74 -20.22
C LEU A 431 9.65 4.47 -21.36
N LYS A 432 10.81 3.98 -21.79
CA LYS A 432 11.53 4.54 -22.96
C LYS A 432 10.79 4.27 -24.27
N ASP A 433 10.07 3.16 -24.37
CA ASP A 433 9.30 2.75 -25.55
C ASP A 433 7.94 3.48 -25.65
N LEU A 434 7.49 4.09 -24.54
CA LEU A 434 6.29 4.92 -24.45
C LEU A 434 6.60 6.40 -24.72
#